data_dd115e7ee0a072f4ab22324d60f80692
#
_entry.id   dd115e7ee0a072f4ab22324d60f80692
#
_cell.length_a   1.000
_cell.length_b   1.000
_cell.length_c   1.000
_cell.angle_alpha   90.00
_cell.angle_beta   90.00
_cell.angle_gamma   90.00
#
_symmetry.space_group_name_H-M   'P 1'
#
loop_
_entity.id
_entity.type
_entity.pdbx_description
1 polymer ?
#
loop_
_entity_poly.entity_id
_entity_poly.type
_entity_poly.pdbx_seq_one_letter_code
_entity_poly.pdbx_strand_id
1 'polypeptide(L)'
;MKSIFGFLSILMLLCGTIADASTGKYRIFTVPGTSKYLQTEIPAKSIPVDLCSVRNEYEPFQIIIRADSPISSVSLQTSALKSKNHTIAASNIQTRLAHYIEVTDSTNSQYVNGFYPDALLPMPDKFSIEEGKSQMVWVNIYVPKSAKPGNYTGKVTVNIDGAIESIPVQLNVRDITLPVENHLVSAFDICGRTCADHYGITPGSPDYQKMMERYYW
;
A
#
# COMPACT_ATOMS: atom_id res chain seq x y z
N MET A 1 57.66 18.28 -20.46
CA MET A 1 56.38 18.87 -20.13
C MET A 1 55.31 17.91 -20.59
N LYS A 2 54.73 17.07 -19.70
CA LYS A 2 53.65 16.15 -19.98
C LYS A 2 52.40 16.66 -19.19
N SER A 3 51.41 17.13 -19.95
CA SER A 3 50.13 17.60 -19.44
C SER A 3 49.26 16.40 -19.06
N ILE A 4 48.83 16.29 -17.82
CA ILE A 4 47.89 15.29 -17.31
C ILE A 4 46.55 16.00 -17.27
N PHE A 5 45.68 15.65 -18.22
CA PHE A 5 44.26 16.03 -18.16
C PHE A 5 43.53 15.03 -17.26
N GLY A 6 43.19 15.46 -16.06
CA GLY A 6 42.29 14.73 -15.16
C GLY A 6 40.86 14.89 -15.60
N PHE A 7 40.24 13.79 -15.99
CA PHE A 7 38.77 13.72 -16.21
C PHE A 7 38.07 13.71 -14.83
N LEU A 8 37.44 14.81 -14.48
CA LEU A 8 36.58 14.91 -13.31
C LEU A 8 35.19 14.40 -13.71
N SER A 9 34.90 13.14 -13.44
CA SER A 9 33.53 12.60 -13.58
C SER A 9 32.64 13.18 -12.49
N ILE A 10 31.82 14.16 -12.85
CA ILE A 10 30.73 14.65 -12.01
C ILE A 10 29.63 13.59 -12.02
N LEU A 11 29.55 12.81 -10.95
CA LEU A 11 28.42 11.93 -10.66
C LEU A 11 27.23 12.82 -10.24
N MET A 12 26.39 13.17 -11.18
CA MET A 12 25.13 13.88 -10.92
C MET A 12 24.19 12.92 -10.17
N LEU A 13 24.11 13.05 -8.85
CA LEU A 13 23.08 12.42 -8.03
C LEU A 13 21.75 13.10 -8.42
N LEU A 14 20.97 12.47 -9.28
CA LEU A 14 19.58 12.84 -9.48
C LEU A 14 18.81 12.51 -8.19
N CYS A 15 18.82 13.45 -7.25
CA CYS A 15 17.86 13.48 -6.18
C CYS A 15 16.52 13.84 -6.83
N GLY A 16 15.75 12.82 -7.20
CA GLY A 16 14.40 13.00 -7.70
C GLY A 16 13.54 13.60 -6.60
N THR A 17 13.36 14.91 -6.62
CA THR A 17 12.28 15.55 -5.89
C THR A 17 10.98 14.98 -6.44
N ILE A 18 10.18 14.32 -5.60
CA ILE A 18 8.79 14.02 -5.93
C ILE A 18 8.13 15.39 -6.03
N ALA A 19 8.00 15.91 -7.25
CA ALA A 19 7.13 17.04 -7.49
C ALA A 19 5.72 16.57 -7.12
N ASP A 20 5.01 17.32 -6.27
CA ASP A 20 3.57 17.19 -6.16
C ASP A 20 3.01 17.28 -7.57
N ALA A 21 2.61 16.15 -8.14
CA ALA A 21 2.02 16.10 -9.47
C ALA A 21 0.60 16.68 -9.35
N SER A 22 0.52 18.00 -9.35
CA SER A 22 -0.73 18.75 -9.34
C SER A 22 -1.00 19.28 -10.74
N THR A 23 -1.89 18.60 -11.46
CA THR A 23 -2.40 19.11 -12.75
C THR A 23 -3.57 20.09 -12.57
N GLY A 24 -3.91 20.47 -11.34
CA GLY A 24 -5.12 21.21 -11.00
C GLY A 24 -6.40 20.36 -11.00
N LYS A 25 -6.34 19.11 -11.50
CA LYS A 25 -7.47 18.17 -11.50
C LYS A 25 -7.39 17.10 -10.43
N TYR A 26 -6.18 16.73 -10.03
CA TYR A 26 -5.92 15.72 -8.99
C TYR A 26 -4.57 15.98 -8.32
N ARG A 27 -4.40 15.36 -7.18
CA ARG A 27 -3.14 15.30 -6.44
C ARG A 27 -2.87 13.86 -6.02
N ILE A 28 -1.60 13.45 -6.03
CA ILE A 28 -1.17 12.12 -5.61
C ILE A 28 -0.23 12.26 -4.43
N PHE A 29 -0.50 11.48 -3.39
CA PHE A 29 0.33 11.41 -2.19
C PHE A 29 0.77 9.98 -1.96
N THR A 30 1.99 9.81 -1.49
CA THR A 30 2.49 8.57 -0.93
C THR A 30 2.69 8.75 0.57
N VAL A 31 2.20 7.78 1.36
CA VAL A 31 2.23 7.82 2.82
C VAL A 31 2.56 6.44 3.39
N PRO A 32 3.03 6.35 4.65
CA PRO A 32 3.31 5.05 5.27
C PRO A 32 2.08 4.16 5.36
N GLY A 33 2.29 2.83 5.35
CA GLY A 33 1.23 1.85 5.56
C GLY A 33 0.46 2.04 6.89
N THR A 34 1.10 2.62 7.91
CA THR A 34 0.50 2.87 9.23
C THR A 34 -0.37 4.12 9.31
N SER A 35 -0.41 4.94 8.26
CA SER A 35 -1.23 6.16 8.22
C SER A 35 -2.69 5.85 7.89
N LYS A 36 -3.62 6.62 8.45
CA LYS A 36 -5.03 6.52 8.14
C LYS A 36 -5.57 7.91 7.81
N TYR A 37 -6.25 8.02 6.66
CA TYR A 37 -6.88 9.25 6.19
C TYR A 37 -8.33 8.96 5.82
N LEU A 38 -9.24 9.80 6.25
CA LEU A 38 -10.64 9.76 5.82
C LEU A 38 -10.74 10.07 4.32
N GLN A 39 -11.83 9.69 3.68
CA GLN A 39 -12.03 9.90 2.24
C GLN A 39 -11.95 11.36 1.82
N THR A 40 -12.29 12.30 2.73
CA THR A 40 -12.25 13.73 2.48
C THR A 40 -10.96 14.41 2.96
N GLU A 41 -10.14 13.71 3.72
CA GLU A 41 -8.87 14.24 4.21
C GLU A 41 -7.80 14.26 3.12
N ILE A 42 -6.89 15.21 3.26
CA ILE A 42 -5.76 15.43 2.35
C ILE A 42 -4.49 15.31 3.18
N PRO A 43 -3.56 14.41 2.81
CA PRO A 43 -2.25 14.36 3.45
C PRO A 43 -1.55 15.72 3.39
N ALA A 44 -0.95 16.15 4.49
CA ALA A 44 -0.23 17.43 4.54
C ALA A 44 0.98 17.46 3.60
N LYS A 45 1.57 16.29 3.34
CA LYS A 45 2.70 16.12 2.42
C LYS A 45 2.77 14.69 1.88
N SER A 46 3.30 14.54 0.69
CA SER A 46 3.77 13.26 0.16
C SER A 46 5.15 12.94 0.73
N ILE A 47 5.43 11.65 0.97
CA ILE A 47 6.76 11.19 1.37
C ILE A 47 7.34 10.28 0.28
N PRO A 48 8.67 10.27 0.07
CA PRO A 48 9.31 9.29 -0.79
C PRO A 48 8.99 7.86 -0.34
N VAL A 49 8.75 6.95 -1.30
CA VAL A 49 8.62 5.53 -1.00
C VAL A 49 10.02 4.93 -0.85
N ASP A 50 10.56 5.05 0.36
CA ASP A 50 11.86 4.53 0.76
C ASP A 50 11.64 3.53 1.90
N LEU A 51 11.62 2.25 1.55
CA LEU A 51 11.20 1.16 2.39
C LEU A 51 12.41 0.36 2.88
N CYS A 52 12.30 -0.20 4.08
CA CYS A 52 13.29 -1.09 4.64
C CYS A 52 12.59 -2.37 5.10
N SER A 53 13.00 -3.51 4.57
CA SER A 53 12.37 -4.79 4.85
C SER A 53 13.42 -5.89 5.03
N VAL A 54 13.00 -7.03 5.56
CA VAL A 54 13.78 -8.25 5.63
C VAL A 54 13.18 -9.32 4.68
N ARG A 55 13.87 -10.42 4.48
CA ARG A 55 13.33 -11.52 3.67
C ARG A 55 12.16 -12.21 4.36
N ASN A 56 11.21 -12.72 3.57
CA ASN A 56 9.96 -13.35 4.04
C ASN A 56 9.03 -12.37 4.78
N GLU A 57 9.04 -11.09 4.39
CA GLU A 57 8.24 -10.02 4.96
C GLU A 57 7.39 -9.34 3.91
N TYR A 58 6.29 -8.76 4.34
CA TYR A 58 5.47 -7.85 3.55
C TYR A 58 5.69 -6.43 4.04
N GLU A 59 6.09 -5.54 3.13
CA GLU A 59 6.30 -4.12 3.45
C GLU A 59 5.32 -3.26 2.68
N PRO A 60 4.38 -2.58 3.38
CA PRO A 60 3.35 -1.79 2.74
C PRO A 60 3.64 -0.30 2.67
N PHE A 61 3.06 0.34 1.66
CA PHE A 61 2.83 1.78 1.63
C PHE A 61 1.48 2.09 0.98
N GLN A 62 1.05 3.34 1.06
CA GLN A 62 -0.22 3.77 0.50
C GLN A 62 -0.01 4.85 -0.56
N ILE A 63 -0.84 4.80 -1.60
CA ILE A 63 -1.01 5.86 -2.58
C ILE A 63 -2.40 6.44 -2.37
N ILE A 64 -2.49 7.76 -2.12
CA ILE A 64 -3.75 8.47 -1.98
C ILE A 64 -3.90 9.38 -3.20
N ILE A 65 -4.97 9.17 -3.96
CA ILE A 65 -5.32 9.97 -5.12
C ILE A 65 -6.50 10.86 -4.73
N ARG A 66 -6.26 12.15 -4.65
CA ARG A 66 -7.29 13.17 -4.39
C ARG A 66 -7.81 13.72 -5.70
N ALA A 67 -9.12 13.66 -5.89
CA ALA A 67 -9.78 14.25 -7.05
C ALA A 67 -10.21 15.70 -6.72
N ASP A 68 -9.60 16.67 -7.38
CA ASP A 68 -10.00 18.08 -7.33
C ASP A 68 -11.02 18.40 -8.44
N SER A 69 -11.23 17.48 -9.37
CA SER A 69 -12.32 17.38 -10.37
C SER A 69 -12.64 15.90 -10.57
N PRO A 70 -13.83 15.52 -11.07
CA PRO A 70 -14.19 14.13 -11.26
C PRO A 70 -13.15 13.39 -12.13
N ILE A 71 -12.74 12.21 -11.70
CA ILE A 71 -11.83 11.31 -12.42
C ILE A 71 -12.63 10.12 -12.93
N SER A 72 -12.63 9.91 -14.22
CA SER A 72 -13.42 8.84 -14.84
C SER A 72 -12.73 7.49 -14.83
N SER A 73 -11.38 7.46 -14.89
CA SER A 73 -10.63 6.24 -15.02
C SER A 73 -9.25 6.34 -14.35
N VAL A 74 -9.01 5.50 -13.37
CA VAL A 74 -7.70 5.28 -12.77
C VAL A 74 -7.31 3.83 -12.95
N SER A 75 -6.07 3.58 -13.37
CA SER A 75 -5.48 2.23 -13.39
C SER A 75 -4.04 2.28 -12.89
N LEU A 76 -3.56 1.17 -12.33
CA LEU A 76 -2.20 1.07 -11.79
C LEU A 76 -1.45 -0.11 -12.39
N GLN A 77 -0.15 0.07 -12.54
CA GLN A 77 0.78 -0.99 -12.90
C GLN A 77 2.02 -0.92 -12.02
N THR A 78 2.49 -2.06 -11.56
CA THR A 78 3.72 -2.18 -10.77
C THR A 78 4.84 -2.75 -11.63
N SER A 79 6.04 -2.18 -11.52
CA SER A 79 7.22 -2.78 -12.13
C SER A 79 7.89 -3.77 -11.17
N ALA A 80 8.66 -4.71 -11.70
CA ALA A 80 9.60 -5.46 -10.87
C ALA A 80 10.57 -4.49 -10.18
N LEU A 81 11.01 -4.84 -8.96
CA LEU A 81 12.06 -4.12 -8.26
C LEU A 81 13.41 -4.75 -8.60
N LYS A 82 14.35 -3.94 -9.05
CA LYS A 82 15.66 -4.38 -9.56
C LYS A 82 16.80 -3.86 -8.69
N SER A 83 17.72 -4.74 -8.40
CA SER A 83 19.07 -4.46 -7.92
C SER A 83 20.07 -4.88 -9.00
N LYS A 84 21.36 -4.59 -8.85
CA LYS A 84 22.38 -4.85 -9.92
C LYS A 84 22.13 -6.13 -10.73
N ASN A 85 22.09 -7.30 -10.05
CA ASN A 85 21.94 -8.62 -10.69
C ASN A 85 20.75 -9.41 -10.15
N HIS A 86 19.86 -8.77 -9.36
CA HIS A 86 18.75 -9.45 -8.68
C HIS A 86 17.45 -8.70 -8.94
N THR A 87 16.35 -9.45 -8.92
CA THR A 87 15.03 -8.92 -9.20
C THR A 87 14.02 -9.51 -8.22
N ILE A 88 13.19 -8.65 -7.65
CA ILE A 88 11.93 -9.04 -7.01
C ILE A 88 10.86 -8.83 -8.08
N ALA A 89 10.21 -9.92 -8.50
CA ALA A 89 9.24 -9.89 -9.58
C ALA A 89 8.02 -9.01 -9.25
N ALA A 90 7.41 -8.40 -10.25
CA ALA A 90 6.20 -7.60 -10.07
C ALA A 90 5.02 -8.41 -9.45
N SER A 91 4.99 -9.73 -9.65
CA SER A 91 4.01 -10.62 -9.01
C SER A 91 4.11 -10.67 -7.48
N ASN A 92 5.21 -10.21 -6.89
CA ASN A 92 5.36 -10.05 -5.45
C ASN A 92 4.84 -8.69 -4.95
N ILE A 93 4.32 -7.84 -5.82
CA ILE A 93 3.77 -6.53 -5.47
C ILE A 93 2.27 -6.60 -5.68
N GLN A 94 1.52 -6.60 -4.59
CA GLN A 94 0.07 -6.65 -4.60
C GLN A 94 -0.49 -5.24 -4.40
N THR A 95 -1.50 -4.90 -5.18
CA THR A 95 -2.27 -3.68 -4.99
C THR A 95 -3.69 -4.03 -4.56
N ARG A 96 -4.24 -3.26 -3.64
CA ARG A 96 -5.61 -3.39 -3.13
C ARG A 96 -6.27 -2.02 -3.14
N LEU A 97 -7.56 -1.99 -3.44
CA LEU A 97 -8.37 -0.78 -3.37
C LEU A 97 -9.05 -0.69 -2.01
N ALA A 98 -8.86 0.41 -1.29
CA ALA A 98 -9.59 0.60 -0.05
C ALA A 98 -11.06 0.86 -0.32
N HIS A 99 -11.92 0.12 0.34
CA HIS A 99 -13.33 0.41 0.47
C HIS A 99 -13.53 1.36 1.65
N TYR A 100 -14.35 2.38 1.48
CA TYR A 100 -14.62 3.35 2.54
C TYR A 100 -15.94 3.01 3.23
N ILE A 101 -15.88 2.84 4.56
CA ILE A 101 -17.03 2.53 5.41
C ILE A 101 -17.44 3.80 6.16
N GLU A 102 -18.71 4.14 6.11
CA GLU A 102 -19.24 5.27 6.85
C GLU A 102 -19.34 4.95 8.34
N VAL A 103 -18.72 5.78 9.16
CA VAL A 103 -18.86 5.77 10.63
C VAL A 103 -19.69 6.98 11.02
N THR A 104 -20.92 6.74 11.49
CA THR A 104 -21.89 7.77 11.85
C THR A 104 -21.95 8.04 13.34
N ASP A 105 -21.50 7.08 14.16
CA ASP A 105 -21.49 7.19 15.63
C ASP A 105 -20.16 6.63 16.15
N SER A 106 -19.23 7.54 16.42
CA SER A 106 -17.94 7.17 16.98
C SER A 106 -18.06 6.96 18.49
N THR A 107 -17.77 5.75 18.93
CA THR A 107 -17.77 5.38 20.36
C THR A 107 -16.61 6.00 21.15
N ASN A 108 -15.65 6.62 20.47
CA ASN A 108 -14.49 7.27 21.08
C ASN A 108 -14.38 8.72 20.63
N SER A 109 -14.33 9.65 21.58
CA SER A 109 -14.21 11.09 21.33
C SER A 109 -12.94 11.51 20.55
N GLN A 110 -11.97 10.62 20.40
CA GLN A 110 -10.76 10.87 19.61
C GLN A 110 -10.98 10.65 18.12
N TYR A 111 -12.07 10.00 17.70
CA TYR A 111 -12.41 9.75 16.31
C TYR A 111 -13.57 10.63 15.87
N VAL A 112 -13.51 11.08 14.65
CA VAL A 112 -14.59 11.85 14.02
C VAL A 112 -15.46 10.95 13.15
N ASN A 113 -16.73 11.29 12.98
CA ASN A 113 -17.58 10.61 12.00
C ASN A 113 -17.08 10.87 10.59
N GLY A 114 -17.24 9.90 9.71
CA GLY A 114 -16.79 10.02 8.32
C GLY A 114 -16.55 8.67 7.62
N PHE A 115 -15.99 8.74 6.43
CA PHE A 115 -15.70 7.56 5.61
C PHE A 115 -14.27 7.08 5.85
N TYR A 116 -14.13 5.94 6.51
CA TYR A 116 -12.85 5.33 6.86
C TYR A 116 -12.42 4.27 5.84
N PRO A 117 -11.15 4.26 5.40
CA PRO A 117 -10.62 3.17 4.57
C PRO A 117 -10.45 1.93 5.45
N ASP A 118 -11.31 0.92 5.27
CA ASP A 118 -11.26 -0.28 6.10
C ASP A 118 -11.00 -1.53 5.28
N ALA A 119 -11.95 -2.05 4.53
CA ALA A 119 -11.71 -3.25 3.74
C ALA A 119 -10.76 -2.98 2.57
N LEU A 120 -9.78 -3.88 2.37
CA LEU A 120 -8.87 -3.87 1.23
C LEU A 120 -9.37 -4.85 0.15
N LEU A 121 -10.15 -4.36 -0.78
CA LEU A 121 -10.72 -5.15 -1.86
C LEU A 121 -9.69 -5.50 -2.94
N PRO A 122 -9.91 -6.58 -3.71
CA PRO A 122 -9.13 -6.84 -4.91
C PRO A 122 -9.09 -5.61 -5.82
N MET A 123 -7.92 -5.32 -6.38
CA MET A 123 -7.74 -4.19 -7.28
C MET A 123 -8.51 -4.42 -8.58
N PRO A 124 -9.46 -3.56 -8.96
CA PRO A 124 -10.11 -3.64 -10.26
C PRO A 124 -9.17 -3.14 -11.37
N ASP A 125 -9.46 -3.49 -12.61
CA ASP A 125 -8.70 -3.00 -13.77
C ASP A 125 -8.74 -1.47 -13.87
N LYS A 126 -9.89 -0.88 -13.53
CA LYS A 126 -10.12 0.56 -13.51
C LYS A 126 -11.13 0.94 -12.42
N PHE A 127 -10.99 2.15 -11.89
CA PHE A 127 -11.96 2.77 -10.97
C PHE A 127 -12.07 4.27 -11.24
N SER A 128 -13.12 4.89 -10.73
CA SER A 128 -13.37 6.33 -10.80
C SER A 128 -13.27 6.97 -9.42
N ILE A 129 -13.07 8.28 -9.37
CA ILE A 129 -13.05 9.04 -8.11
C ILE A 129 -13.92 10.29 -8.31
N GLU A 130 -14.90 10.49 -7.43
CA GLU A 130 -15.74 11.67 -7.43
C GLU A 130 -14.95 12.91 -6.99
N GLU A 131 -15.35 14.08 -7.48
CA GLU A 131 -14.79 15.36 -7.05
C GLU A 131 -14.85 15.52 -5.53
N GLY A 132 -13.79 16.06 -4.97
CA GLY A 132 -13.70 16.28 -3.54
C GLY A 132 -13.45 15.02 -2.70
N LYS A 133 -13.29 13.85 -3.32
CA LYS A 133 -12.97 12.59 -2.63
C LYS A 133 -11.54 12.14 -2.89
N SER A 134 -11.02 11.37 -1.95
CA SER A 134 -9.75 10.68 -2.06
C SER A 134 -9.98 9.17 -2.19
N GLN A 135 -9.16 8.50 -3.01
CA GLN A 135 -9.12 7.05 -3.09
C GLN A 135 -7.75 6.55 -2.65
N MET A 136 -7.75 5.69 -1.65
CA MET A 136 -6.53 5.03 -1.16
C MET A 136 -6.33 3.72 -1.91
N VAL A 137 -5.10 3.52 -2.39
CA VAL A 137 -4.59 2.26 -2.89
C VAL A 137 -3.51 1.77 -1.93
N TRP A 138 -3.69 0.57 -1.44
CA TRP A 138 -2.71 -0.15 -0.62
C TRP A 138 -1.77 -0.91 -1.54
N VAL A 139 -0.47 -0.68 -1.39
CA VAL A 139 0.58 -1.41 -2.11
C VAL A 139 1.36 -2.24 -1.11
N ASN A 140 1.45 -3.54 -1.34
CA ASN A 140 2.09 -4.48 -0.44
C ASN A 140 3.19 -5.24 -1.18
N ILE A 141 4.43 -5.14 -0.74
CA ILE A 141 5.61 -5.76 -1.36
C ILE A 141 6.03 -6.96 -0.53
N TYR A 142 5.88 -8.16 -1.08
CA TYR A 142 6.45 -9.36 -0.49
C TYR A 142 7.93 -9.48 -0.87
N VAL A 143 8.81 -9.57 0.11
CA VAL A 143 10.24 -9.85 -0.09
C VAL A 143 10.47 -11.36 0.02
N PRO A 144 10.71 -12.07 -1.10
CA PRO A 144 10.90 -13.52 -1.05
C PRO A 144 12.09 -13.92 -0.18
N LYS A 145 12.06 -15.12 0.40
CA LYS A 145 13.19 -15.71 1.14
C LYS A 145 14.46 -15.80 0.30
N SER A 146 14.32 -15.96 -1.02
CA SER A 146 15.43 -16.05 -1.97
C SER A 146 15.99 -14.68 -2.38
N ALA A 147 15.34 -13.58 -2.00
CA ALA A 147 15.83 -12.23 -2.31
C ALA A 147 17.23 -12.03 -1.72
N LYS A 148 18.09 -11.36 -2.46
CA LYS A 148 19.43 -11.00 -1.95
C LYS A 148 19.36 -9.68 -1.20
N PRO A 149 20.14 -9.52 -0.12
CA PRO A 149 20.25 -8.22 0.55
C PRO A 149 20.75 -7.13 -0.39
N GLY A 150 20.27 -5.92 -0.20
CA GLY A 150 20.71 -4.76 -0.98
C GLY A 150 19.56 -3.82 -1.36
N ASN A 151 19.88 -2.82 -2.14
CA ASN A 151 18.95 -1.80 -2.59
C ASN A 151 18.31 -2.20 -3.92
N TYR A 152 16.98 -2.18 -3.94
CA TYR A 152 16.14 -2.45 -5.10
C TYR A 152 15.39 -1.18 -5.46
N THR A 153 15.19 -0.96 -6.75
CA THR A 153 14.43 0.17 -7.27
C THR A 153 13.41 -0.29 -8.29
N GLY A 154 12.29 0.38 -8.31
CA GLY A 154 11.21 0.16 -9.27
C GLY A 154 10.24 1.32 -9.23
N LYS A 155 9.04 1.11 -9.73
CA LYS A 155 8.00 2.14 -9.76
C LYS A 155 6.60 1.56 -9.76
N VAL A 156 5.66 2.36 -9.28
CA VAL A 156 4.24 2.21 -9.58
C VAL A 156 3.85 3.27 -10.60
N THR A 157 3.24 2.85 -11.69
CA THR A 157 2.69 3.74 -12.72
C THR A 157 1.20 3.88 -12.49
N VAL A 158 0.71 5.11 -12.36
CA VAL A 158 -0.70 5.44 -12.22
C VAL A 158 -1.15 6.14 -13.49
N ASN A 159 -2.18 5.64 -14.14
CA ASN A 159 -2.82 6.29 -15.28
C ASN A 159 -4.13 6.91 -14.80
N ILE A 160 -4.28 8.23 -14.94
CA ILE A 160 -5.45 9.00 -14.55
C ILE A 160 -6.00 9.69 -15.77
N ASP A 161 -7.13 9.23 -16.31
CA ASP A 161 -7.77 9.75 -17.51
C ASP A 161 -6.79 9.95 -18.70
N GLY A 162 -5.80 9.05 -18.83
CA GLY A 162 -4.77 9.09 -19.86
C GLY A 162 -3.46 9.79 -19.46
N ALA A 163 -3.45 10.56 -18.38
CA ALA A 163 -2.22 11.12 -17.83
C ALA A 163 -1.44 10.03 -17.07
N ILE A 164 -0.14 9.94 -17.29
CA ILE A 164 0.74 8.93 -16.72
C ILE A 164 1.61 9.54 -15.65
N GLU A 165 1.42 9.07 -14.43
CA GLU A 165 2.21 9.43 -13.26
C GLU A 165 3.11 8.28 -12.85
N SER A 166 4.33 8.58 -12.42
CA SER A 166 5.32 7.58 -12.03
C SER A 166 5.76 7.80 -10.59
N ILE A 167 5.50 6.83 -9.72
CA ILE A 167 5.87 6.85 -8.31
C ILE A 167 7.11 5.95 -8.16
N PRO A 168 8.30 6.51 -7.93
CA PRO A 168 9.50 5.73 -7.67
C PRO A 168 9.36 4.96 -6.36
N VAL A 169 9.86 3.71 -6.36
CA VAL A 169 9.90 2.85 -5.17
C VAL A 169 11.34 2.45 -4.92
N GLN A 170 11.84 2.69 -3.73
CA GLN A 170 13.11 2.21 -3.22
C GLN A 170 12.83 1.23 -2.09
N LEU A 171 13.56 0.10 -2.09
CA LEU A 171 13.44 -0.94 -1.07
C LEU A 171 14.83 -1.41 -0.69
N ASN A 172 15.20 -1.22 0.57
CA ASN A 172 16.41 -1.80 1.15
C ASN A 172 16.07 -3.14 1.81
N VAL A 173 16.61 -4.24 1.28
CA VAL A 173 16.45 -5.58 1.85
C VAL A 173 17.63 -5.88 2.76
N ARG A 174 17.36 -6.07 4.05
CA ARG A 174 18.35 -6.44 5.07
C ARG A 174 18.71 -7.93 4.99
N ASP A 175 19.91 -8.27 5.46
CA ASP A 175 20.37 -9.67 5.52
C ASP A 175 19.82 -10.43 6.73
N ILE A 176 18.50 -10.42 6.85
CA ILE A 176 17.72 -11.11 7.87
C ILE A 176 16.58 -11.84 7.14
N THR A 177 16.18 -13.00 7.65
CA THR A 177 15.01 -13.73 7.14
C THR A 177 14.05 -14.01 8.28
N LEU A 178 12.79 -13.59 8.14
CA LEU A 178 11.76 -13.97 9.09
C LEU A 178 11.50 -15.49 9.00
N PRO A 179 11.34 -16.16 10.15
CA PRO A 179 10.98 -17.59 10.17
C PRO A 179 9.59 -17.79 9.55
N VAL A 180 9.32 -19.01 9.06
CA VAL A 180 7.99 -19.38 8.58
C VAL A 180 7.07 -19.66 9.76
N GLU A 181 7.62 -20.34 10.76
CA GLU A 181 6.91 -20.66 11.99
C GLU A 181 7.12 -19.54 13.00
N ASN A 182 6.04 -19.01 13.49
CA ASN A 182 6.06 -18.00 14.53
C ASN A 182 6.11 -18.71 15.89
N HIS A 183 7.10 -18.38 16.70
CA HIS A 183 7.23 -18.91 18.08
C HIS A 183 6.55 -17.99 19.10
N LEU A 184 5.92 -16.89 18.66
CA LEU A 184 5.15 -16.04 19.56
C LEU A 184 3.83 -16.74 19.92
N VAL A 185 3.66 -17.04 21.20
CA VAL A 185 2.38 -17.54 21.69
C VAL A 185 1.41 -16.37 21.73
N SER A 186 0.39 -16.44 20.89
CA SER A 186 -0.68 -15.45 20.85
C SER A 186 -2.03 -16.12 21.07
N ALA A 187 -2.93 -15.43 21.75
CA ALA A 187 -4.32 -15.84 21.90
C ALA A 187 -5.20 -14.75 21.26
N PHE A 188 -5.99 -15.16 20.27
CA PHE A 188 -7.03 -14.33 19.70
C PHE A 188 -8.38 -14.92 20.16
N ASP A 189 -9.21 -14.06 20.73
CA ASP A 189 -10.58 -14.43 21.05
C ASP A 189 -11.51 -14.06 19.90
N ILE A 190 -12.29 -15.02 19.47
CA ILE A 190 -13.36 -14.83 18.48
C ILE A 190 -14.68 -15.03 19.21
N CYS A 191 -15.44 -13.95 19.37
CA CYS A 191 -16.78 -14.04 19.93
C CYS A 191 -17.72 -14.72 18.94
N GLY A 192 -17.83 -16.04 19.05
CA GLY A 192 -18.69 -16.84 18.17
C GLY A 192 -20.16 -16.41 18.21
N ARG A 193 -20.63 -15.85 19.34
CA ARG A 193 -21.99 -15.32 19.46
C ARG A 193 -22.18 -14.11 18.55
N THR A 194 -21.27 -13.15 18.58
CA THR A 194 -21.32 -11.96 17.69
C THR A 194 -21.32 -12.36 16.22
N CYS A 195 -20.50 -13.37 15.85
CA CYS A 195 -20.48 -13.91 14.51
C CYS A 195 -21.82 -14.57 14.16
N ALA A 196 -22.39 -15.36 15.06
CA ALA A 196 -23.67 -16.03 14.86
C ALA A 196 -24.81 -15.03 14.68
N ASP A 197 -24.86 -14.01 15.51
CA ASP A 197 -25.85 -12.92 15.42
C ASP A 197 -25.76 -12.20 14.08
N HIS A 198 -24.53 -11.91 13.62
CA HIS A 198 -24.29 -11.27 12.32
C HIS A 198 -24.81 -12.09 11.14
N TYR A 199 -24.65 -13.40 11.17
CA TYR A 199 -25.10 -14.31 10.10
C TYR A 199 -26.51 -14.88 10.31
N GLY A 200 -27.20 -14.52 11.39
CA GLY A 200 -28.50 -15.08 11.73
C GLY A 200 -28.46 -16.57 12.04
N ILE A 201 -27.35 -17.07 12.58
CA ILE A 201 -27.12 -18.49 12.88
C ILE A 201 -27.40 -18.73 14.37
N THR A 202 -28.15 -19.77 14.69
CA THR A 202 -28.39 -20.16 16.08
C THR A 202 -27.12 -20.72 16.71
N PRO A 203 -26.60 -20.15 17.83
CA PRO A 203 -25.45 -20.68 18.54
C PRO A 203 -25.66 -22.16 18.93
N GLY A 204 -24.64 -22.99 18.71
CA GLY A 204 -24.66 -24.42 18.99
C GLY A 204 -25.30 -25.30 17.89
N SER A 205 -25.83 -24.70 16.81
CA SER A 205 -26.34 -25.45 15.67
C SER A 205 -25.19 -26.04 14.80
N PRO A 206 -25.48 -27.03 13.92
CA PRO A 206 -24.49 -27.53 12.96
C PRO A 206 -23.90 -26.42 12.07
N ASP A 207 -24.69 -25.41 11.70
CA ASP A 207 -24.23 -24.30 10.90
C ASP A 207 -23.32 -23.35 11.71
N TYR A 208 -23.59 -23.20 13.02
CA TYR A 208 -22.68 -22.52 13.94
C TYR A 208 -21.30 -23.18 13.98
N GLN A 209 -21.26 -24.52 14.07
CA GLN A 209 -20.00 -25.26 14.06
C GLN A 209 -19.22 -25.03 12.76
N LYS A 210 -19.87 -25.14 11.60
CA LYS A 210 -19.27 -24.87 10.30
C LYS A 210 -18.75 -23.43 10.18
N MET A 211 -19.51 -22.47 10.71
CA MET A 211 -19.09 -21.07 10.74
C MET A 211 -17.82 -20.93 11.59
N MET A 212 -17.80 -21.46 12.79
CA MET A 212 -16.63 -21.37 13.69
C MET A 212 -15.40 -22.04 13.09
N GLU A 213 -15.53 -23.19 12.43
CA GLU A 213 -14.42 -23.85 11.72
C GLU A 213 -13.75 -22.90 10.68
N ARG A 214 -14.53 -22.06 9.98
CA ARG A 214 -13.98 -21.09 9.02
C ARG A 214 -13.20 -19.94 9.66
N TYR A 215 -13.48 -19.63 10.93
CA TYR A 215 -12.77 -18.59 11.66
C TYR A 215 -11.52 -19.10 12.37
N TYR A 216 -11.41 -20.42 12.62
CA TYR A 216 -10.26 -21.02 13.30
C TYR A 216 -9.21 -21.59 12.34
N TRP A 217 -9.49 -21.69 11.04
CA TRP A 217 -8.60 -22.18 9.98
C TRP A 217 -8.40 -21.12 8.88
#